data_d6db44fa63a8ac3a2cb9d2b2f97fb5a6
#
_entry.id   d6db44fa63a8ac3a2cb9d2b2f97fb5a6
#
_cell.length_a   1.000
_cell.length_b   1.000
_cell.length_c   1.000
_cell.angle_alpha   90.00
_cell.angle_beta   90.00
_cell.angle_gamma   90.00
#
_symmetry.space_group_name_H-M   'P 1'
#
loop_
_entity.id
_entity.type
_entity.pdbx_description
1 polymer ?
#
loop_
_entity_poly.entity_id
_entity_poly.type
_entity_poly.pdbx_seq_one_letter_code
_entity_poly.pdbx_strand_id
1 'polypeptide(L)'
;MVVRLEKLARYPRNLLLERPAGSSSITAPAKAVAELKNPVDVLWIATKTYQLQTALESVQAVPGSVVPLLNGVDHIAALRARFGEEYVVPATIAVEAERIAPGKFIQRSPFVRLNIASSGEPLLGAIVARLGNLGFTCRFIPNEQTLLWSKLCFLAPFALATSASGMNVGQILADSAWQQKLSSAIAEACAVANASGAELDAAQIRAVFDGMPPAMRSSMQKDLAAGRQLELDAIGGPIVRGGERYGIDVSTTADLMAAIRSKIGAR
;
A
#
# COMPACT_ATOMS: atom_id res chain seq x y z
N MET A 1 2.48 -9.73 -17.53
CA MET A 1 1.50 -9.14 -16.59
C MET A 1 0.26 -10.01 -16.55
N VAL A 2 -0.21 -10.42 -15.37
CA VAL A 2 -1.44 -11.22 -15.23
C VAL A 2 -2.63 -10.28 -15.16
N VAL A 3 -3.67 -10.53 -15.94
CA VAL A 3 -4.90 -9.76 -16.00
C VAL A 3 -6.11 -10.71 -16.05
N ARG A 4 -7.27 -10.23 -15.62
CA ARG A 4 -8.50 -11.05 -15.72
C ARG A 4 -8.78 -11.45 -17.18
N LEU A 5 -9.26 -12.68 -17.38
CA LEU A 5 -9.50 -13.25 -18.71
C LEU A 5 -10.37 -12.33 -19.58
N GLU A 6 -11.45 -11.79 -19.03
CA GLU A 6 -12.38 -10.91 -19.75
C GLU A 6 -11.76 -9.55 -20.17
N LYS A 7 -10.60 -9.21 -19.60
CA LYS A 7 -9.87 -7.98 -19.93
C LYS A 7 -8.68 -8.22 -20.85
N LEU A 8 -8.29 -9.49 -21.07
CA LEU A 8 -7.06 -9.84 -21.77
C LEU A 8 -6.97 -9.20 -23.17
N ALA A 9 -8.04 -9.27 -23.96
CA ALA A 9 -8.09 -8.71 -25.31
C ALA A 9 -7.97 -7.17 -25.37
N ARG A 10 -8.18 -6.48 -24.24
CA ARG A 10 -8.11 -5.01 -24.17
C ARG A 10 -6.71 -4.48 -23.85
N TYR A 11 -5.78 -5.36 -23.45
CA TYR A 11 -4.43 -4.92 -23.08
C TYR A 11 -3.53 -4.80 -24.31
N PRO A 12 -2.88 -3.64 -24.49
CA PRO A 12 -1.94 -3.43 -25.59
C PRO A 12 -0.63 -4.19 -25.33
N ARG A 13 0.16 -4.36 -26.40
CA ARG A 13 1.52 -4.96 -26.31
C ARG A 13 2.54 -4.04 -25.65
N ASN A 14 2.24 -2.75 -25.53
CA ASN A 14 3.07 -1.76 -24.85
C ASN A 14 2.25 -1.06 -23.76
N LEU A 15 2.85 -0.90 -22.61
CA LEU A 15 2.31 -0.09 -21.51
C LEU A 15 2.88 1.31 -21.61
N LEU A 16 2.04 2.31 -21.36
CA LEU A 16 2.43 3.73 -21.33
C LEU A 16 2.28 4.24 -19.91
N LEU A 17 3.34 4.81 -19.36
CA LEU A 17 3.34 5.58 -18.13
C LEU A 17 3.60 7.05 -18.45
N GLU A 18 2.57 7.88 -18.27
CA GLU A 18 2.71 9.32 -18.27
C GLU A 18 3.21 9.78 -16.90
N ARG A 19 4.26 10.60 -16.90
CA ARG A 19 4.91 11.09 -15.69
C ARG A 19 4.59 12.59 -15.49
N PRO A 20 4.82 13.14 -14.27
CA PRO A 20 4.62 14.56 -14.01
C PRO A 20 5.35 15.46 -15.01
N ALA A 21 4.86 16.68 -15.19
CA ALA A 21 5.45 17.68 -16.08
C ALA A 21 6.97 17.82 -15.84
N GLY A 22 7.73 17.90 -16.92
CA GLY A 22 9.20 17.95 -16.89
C GLY A 22 9.88 16.57 -16.94
N SER A 23 9.12 15.47 -16.89
CA SER A 23 9.63 14.10 -17.06
C SER A 23 9.11 13.47 -18.34
N SER A 24 9.95 12.70 -19.06
CA SER A 24 9.52 11.97 -20.25
C SER A 24 8.61 10.80 -19.88
N SER A 25 7.60 10.52 -20.70
CA SER A 25 6.78 9.33 -20.61
C SER A 25 7.61 8.06 -20.84
N ILE A 26 7.24 6.98 -20.19
CA ILE A 26 7.90 5.68 -20.35
C ILE A 26 6.96 4.74 -21.10
N THR A 27 7.47 4.13 -22.16
CA THR A 27 6.79 3.05 -22.86
C THR A 27 7.58 1.76 -22.68
N ALA A 28 6.91 0.70 -22.25
CA ALA A 28 7.54 -0.59 -22.04
C ALA A 28 6.73 -1.70 -22.72
N PRO A 29 7.40 -2.66 -23.41
CA PRO A 29 6.72 -3.83 -23.94
C PRO A 29 6.17 -4.68 -22.79
N ALA A 30 4.98 -5.24 -23.00
CA ALA A 30 4.35 -6.11 -22.01
C ALA A 30 3.54 -7.21 -22.69
N LYS A 31 3.64 -8.42 -22.15
CA LYS A 31 2.78 -9.54 -22.49
C LYS A 31 1.72 -9.69 -21.39
N ALA A 32 0.47 -9.50 -21.75
CA ALA A 32 -0.65 -9.83 -20.87
C ALA A 32 -1.00 -11.31 -21.00
N VAL A 33 -1.30 -11.94 -19.86
CA VAL A 33 -1.75 -13.35 -19.77
C VAL A 33 -2.88 -13.43 -18.75
N ALA A 34 -3.80 -14.38 -18.90
CA ALA A 34 -4.84 -14.63 -17.91
C ALA A 34 -4.30 -15.44 -16.72
N GLU A 35 -3.32 -16.29 -16.95
CA GLU A 35 -2.73 -17.17 -15.95
C GLU A 35 -1.21 -17.17 -16.08
N LEU A 36 -0.50 -17.22 -14.96
CA LEU A 36 0.94 -17.39 -14.92
C LEU A 36 1.28 -18.88 -14.81
N LYS A 37 1.54 -19.51 -15.95
CA LYS A 37 1.83 -20.96 -16.05
C LYS A 37 3.32 -21.29 -16.04
N ASN A 38 4.16 -20.34 -16.43
CA ASN A 38 5.62 -20.54 -16.50
C ASN A 38 6.28 -19.79 -15.33
N PRO A 39 7.37 -20.33 -14.78
CA PRO A 39 8.18 -19.65 -13.78
C PRO A 39 8.64 -18.26 -14.26
N VAL A 40 8.76 -17.35 -13.32
CA VAL A 40 9.31 -16.00 -13.49
C VAL A 40 10.31 -15.73 -12.37
N ASP A 41 11.30 -14.90 -12.63
CA ASP A 41 12.30 -14.56 -11.61
C ASP A 41 11.65 -13.80 -10.46
N VAL A 42 10.77 -12.84 -10.77
CA VAL A 42 10.09 -12.00 -9.77
C VAL A 42 8.62 -11.84 -10.10
N LEU A 43 7.76 -12.16 -9.13
CA LEU A 43 6.33 -11.87 -9.15
C LEU A 43 6.02 -10.62 -8.30
N TRP A 44 5.80 -9.47 -8.96
CA TRP A 44 5.29 -8.27 -8.31
C TRP A 44 3.79 -8.34 -8.14
N ILE A 45 3.29 -8.21 -6.91
CA ILE A 45 1.84 -8.20 -6.63
C ILE A 45 1.41 -6.78 -6.26
N ALA A 46 0.61 -6.15 -7.12
CA ALA A 46 0.14 -4.77 -6.96
C ALA A 46 -1.40 -4.68 -7.11
N THR A 47 -2.11 -5.66 -6.59
CA THR A 47 -3.58 -5.68 -6.54
C THR A 47 -4.09 -4.93 -5.32
N LYS A 48 -5.39 -4.65 -5.27
CA LYS A 48 -6.04 -4.31 -3.99
C LYS A 48 -6.04 -5.54 -3.08
N THR A 49 -5.89 -5.34 -1.77
CA THR A 49 -5.78 -6.45 -0.81
C THR A 49 -6.97 -7.41 -0.87
N TYR A 50 -8.19 -6.89 -1.02
CA TYR A 50 -9.40 -7.70 -1.18
C TYR A 50 -9.46 -8.51 -2.49
N GLN A 51 -8.56 -8.27 -3.43
CA GLN A 51 -8.44 -9.02 -4.69
C GLN A 51 -7.30 -10.03 -4.66
N LEU A 52 -6.50 -10.06 -3.59
CA LEU A 52 -5.29 -10.86 -3.52
C LEU A 52 -5.60 -12.36 -3.74
N GLN A 53 -6.55 -12.91 -2.99
CA GLN A 53 -6.88 -14.34 -3.07
C GLN A 53 -7.25 -14.76 -4.51
N THR A 54 -8.18 -14.03 -5.13
CA THR A 54 -8.57 -14.31 -6.52
C THR A 54 -7.42 -14.11 -7.52
N ALA A 55 -6.53 -13.12 -7.28
CA ALA A 55 -5.38 -12.92 -8.13
C ALA A 55 -4.38 -14.08 -8.01
N LEU A 56 -4.22 -14.63 -6.81
CA LEU A 56 -3.34 -15.78 -6.57
C LEU A 56 -3.83 -17.06 -7.26
N GLU A 57 -5.12 -17.26 -7.46
CA GLU A 57 -5.67 -18.39 -8.22
C GLU A 57 -5.15 -18.43 -9.66
N SER A 58 -4.82 -17.28 -10.23
CA SER A 58 -4.24 -17.16 -11.58
C SER A 58 -2.72 -17.42 -11.62
N VAL A 59 -2.07 -17.69 -10.48
CA VAL A 59 -0.65 -17.99 -10.39
C VAL A 59 -0.46 -19.47 -10.15
N GLN A 60 -0.11 -20.21 -11.22
CA GLN A 60 0.09 -21.66 -11.21
C GLN A 60 1.57 -22.03 -11.09
N ALA A 61 2.46 -21.18 -11.57
CA ALA A 61 3.90 -21.39 -11.47
C ALA A 61 4.47 -20.90 -10.14
N VAL A 62 5.56 -21.51 -9.70
CA VAL A 62 6.34 -21.02 -8.55
C VAL A 62 7.30 -19.94 -9.05
N PRO A 63 7.19 -18.68 -8.56
CA PRO A 63 8.14 -17.63 -8.90
C PRO A 63 9.46 -17.80 -8.16
N GLY A 64 10.55 -17.23 -8.68
CA GLY A 64 11.84 -17.16 -7.99
C GLY A 64 11.79 -16.25 -6.75
N SER A 65 10.97 -15.18 -6.79
CA SER A 65 10.62 -14.37 -5.63
C SER A 65 9.25 -13.73 -5.79
N VAL A 66 8.60 -13.40 -4.67
CA VAL A 66 7.29 -12.74 -4.60
C VAL A 66 7.44 -11.43 -3.84
N VAL A 67 7.14 -10.32 -4.50
CA VAL A 67 7.28 -8.97 -3.94
C VAL A 67 5.90 -8.29 -3.90
N PRO A 68 5.22 -8.31 -2.74
CA PRO A 68 3.95 -7.64 -2.57
C PRO A 68 4.12 -6.13 -2.40
N LEU A 69 3.30 -5.34 -3.09
CA LEU A 69 3.23 -3.88 -2.99
C LEU A 69 1.87 -3.41 -2.46
N LEU A 70 1.18 -4.27 -1.74
CA LEU A 70 -0.15 -4.02 -1.19
C LEU A 70 -0.11 -3.07 0.01
N ASN A 71 -1.27 -2.55 0.38
CA ASN A 71 -1.46 -1.85 1.65
C ASN A 71 -1.71 -2.85 2.79
N GLY A 72 -1.39 -2.47 4.02
CA GLY A 72 -1.48 -3.34 5.18
C GLY A 72 -0.25 -4.22 5.36
N VAL A 73 -0.33 -5.16 6.31
CA VAL A 73 0.80 -6.05 6.70
C VAL A 73 0.41 -7.54 6.69
N ASP A 74 -0.85 -7.88 6.85
CA ASP A 74 -1.31 -9.26 7.04
C ASP A 74 -1.14 -10.16 5.81
N HIS A 75 -1.08 -9.55 4.62
CA HIS A 75 -0.89 -10.27 3.36
C HIS A 75 0.45 -11.02 3.30
N ILE A 76 1.44 -10.60 4.08
CA ILE A 76 2.76 -11.25 4.13
C ILE A 76 2.63 -12.69 4.63
N ALA A 77 1.91 -12.90 5.74
CA ALA A 77 1.72 -14.24 6.30
C ALA A 77 0.99 -15.18 5.30
N ALA A 78 -0.04 -14.68 4.63
CA ALA A 78 -0.77 -15.45 3.62
C ALA A 78 0.10 -15.82 2.41
N LEU A 79 0.97 -14.91 1.96
CA LEU A 79 1.89 -15.16 0.86
C LEU A 79 2.98 -16.16 1.25
N ARG A 80 3.54 -16.04 2.46
CA ARG A 80 4.52 -16.98 3.00
C ARG A 80 3.93 -18.39 3.15
N ALA A 81 2.71 -18.51 3.63
CA ALA A 81 2.02 -19.79 3.72
C ALA A 81 1.83 -20.45 2.34
N ARG A 82 1.69 -19.68 1.28
CA ARG A 82 1.49 -20.19 -0.09
C ARG A 82 2.79 -20.52 -0.83
N PHE A 83 3.78 -19.63 -0.74
CA PHE A 83 4.98 -19.71 -1.59
C PHE A 83 6.24 -20.15 -0.85
N GLY A 84 6.24 -20.13 0.48
CA GLY A 84 7.41 -20.30 1.34
C GLY A 84 7.96 -18.98 1.83
N GLU A 85 8.55 -18.99 3.02
CA GLU A 85 9.06 -17.78 3.69
C GLU A 85 10.22 -17.17 2.89
N GLU A 86 11.09 -17.99 2.36
CA GLU A 86 12.30 -17.63 1.62
C GLU A 86 12.01 -16.97 0.26
N TYR A 87 10.82 -17.20 -0.31
CA TYR A 87 10.43 -16.61 -1.59
C TYR A 87 9.74 -15.26 -1.46
N VAL A 88 9.20 -14.93 -0.27
CA VAL A 88 8.42 -13.70 -0.08
C VAL A 88 9.31 -12.60 0.46
N VAL A 89 9.54 -11.59 -0.36
CA VAL A 89 10.31 -10.41 -0.02
C VAL A 89 9.36 -9.24 0.26
N PRO A 90 9.13 -8.87 1.54
CA PRO A 90 8.28 -7.75 1.88
C PRO A 90 8.79 -6.44 1.27
N ALA A 91 7.85 -5.64 0.77
CA ALA A 91 8.17 -4.33 0.23
C ALA A 91 7.02 -3.34 0.44
N THR A 92 7.34 -2.07 0.43
CA THR A 92 6.38 -0.98 0.45
C THR A 92 6.64 -0.01 -0.68
N ILE A 93 5.58 0.48 -1.32
CA ILE A 93 5.69 1.51 -2.35
C ILE A 93 4.89 2.75 -1.93
N ALA A 94 5.45 3.93 -2.17
CA ALA A 94 4.78 5.21 -2.05
C ALA A 94 4.81 5.91 -3.41
N VAL A 95 3.66 5.95 -4.05
CA VAL A 95 3.42 6.61 -5.34
C VAL A 95 1.94 6.95 -5.44
N GLU A 96 1.62 8.10 -6.01
CA GLU A 96 0.28 8.38 -6.49
C GLU A 96 0.23 8.11 -7.98
N ALA A 97 -0.47 7.06 -8.37
CA ALA A 97 -0.63 6.65 -9.76
C ALA A 97 -2.06 6.21 -10.03
N GLU A 98 -2.50 6.43 -11.25
CA GLU A 98 -3.84 6.08 -11.70
C GLU A 98 -3.79 5.32 -13.02
N ARG A 99 -4.58 4.25 -13.12
CA ARG A 99 -4.80 3.58 -14.39
C ARG A 99 -6.01 4.21 -15.09
N ILE A 100 -5.77 4.98 -16.14
CA ILE A 100 -6.82 5.68 -16.90
C ILE A 100 -7.45 4.81 -17.99
N ALA A 101 -6.72 3.82 -18.49
CA ALA A 101 -7.21 2.85 -19.47
C ALA A 101 -6.36 1.56 -19.39
N PRO A 102 -6.77 0.44 -20.00
CA PRO A 102 -5.92 -0.73 -20.13
C PRO A 102 -4.56 -0.37 -20.75
N GLY A 103 -3.48 -0.65 -20.02
CA GLY A 103 -2.13 -0.34 -20.45
C GLY A 103 -1.69 1.13 -20.38
N LYS A 104 -2.56 2.04 -19.90
CA LYS A 104 -2.23 3.46 -19.74
C LYS A 104 -2.30 3.87 -18.28
N PHE A 105 -1.22 4.45 -17.78
CA PHE A 105 -1.05 4.85 -16.39
C PHE A 105 -0.56 6.30 -16.33
N ILE A 106 -1.00 7.04 -15.32
CA ILE A 106 -0.50 8.37 -14.99
C ILE A 106 0.11 8.32 -13.61
N GLN A 107 1.35 8.73 -13.48
CA GLN A 107 1.99 9.04 -12.20
C GLN A 107 1.67 10.50 -11.85
N ARG A 108 1.08 10.72 -10.67
CA ARG A 108 0.74 12.07 -10.20
C ARG A 108 1.74 12.60 -9.18
N SER A 109 2.33 11.71 -8.37
CA SER A 109 3.37 12.12 -7.44
C SER A 109 4.69 12.42 -8.17
N PRO A 110 5.47 13.43 -7.72
CA PRO A 110 6.78 13.72 -8.29
C PRO A 110 7.83 12.68 -7.93
N PHE A 111 7.50 11.74 -7.05
CA PHE A 111 8.42 10.72 -6.56
C PHE A 111 7.80 9.31 -6.67
N VAL A 112 8.65 8.31 -6.71
CA VAL A 112 8.33 6.90 -6.43
C VAL A 112 9.35 6.40 -5.41
N ARG A 113 8.88 6.00 -4.22
CA ARG A 113 9.73 5.42 -3.19
C ARG A 113 9.39 3.94 -3.03
N LEU A 114 10.38 3.09 -3.16
CA LEU A 114 10.27 1.65 -3.01
C LEU A 114 11.22 1.20 -1.90
N ASN A 115 10.67 0.76 -0.78
CA ASN A 115 11.45 0.16 0.30
C ASN A 115 11.22 -1.35 0.26
N ILE A 116 12.29 -2.12 0.44
CA ILE A 116 12.33 -3.58 0.29
C ILE A 116 13.03 -4.14 1.52
N ALA A 117 12.60 -5.30 2.02
CA ALA A 117 13.32 -6.00 3.09
C ALA A 117 14.73 -6.38 2.61
N SER A 118 15.74 -6.18 3.48
CA SER A 118 17.15 -6.47 3.14
C SER A 118 17.39 -7.94 2.79
N SER A 119 16.52 -8.85 3.23
CA SER A 119 16.54 -10.26 2.81
C SER A 119 16.40 -10.44 1.30
N GLY A 120 15.79 -9.49 0.60
CA GLY A 120 15.65 -9.51 -0.85
C GLY A 120 16.82 -8.93 -1.64
N GLU A 121 17.83 -8.35 -0.98
CA GLU A 121 18.94 -7.69 -1.68
C GLU A 121 19.71 -8.62 -2.62
N PRO A 122 20.02 -9.87 -2.27
CA PRO A 122 20.71 -10.80 -3.18
C PRO A 122 19.93 -11.09 -4.47
N LEU A 123 18.59 -11.09 -4.39
CA LEU A 123 17.72 -11.41 -5.53
C LEU A 123 17.34 -10.17 -6.35
N LEU A 124 17.17 -9.04 -5.70
CA LEU A 124 16.57 -7.85 -6.29
C LEU A 124 17.56 -6.69 -6.53
N GLY A 125 18.81 -6.80 -6.05
CA GLY A 125 19.79 -5.71 -6.12
C GLY A 125 19.99 -5.15 -7.52
N ALA A 126 20.14 -6.01 -8.53
CA ALA A 126 20.28 -5.59 -9.92
C ALA A 126 19.01 -4.90 -10.47
N ILE A 127 17.82 -5.37 -10.07
CA ILE A 127 16.54 -4.77 -10.45
C ILE A 127 16.40 -3.40 -9.79
N VAL A 128 16.72 -3.30 -8.51
CA VAL A 128 16.67 -2.06 -7.72
C VAL A 128 17.59 -1.00 -8.32
N ALA A 129 18.81 -1.37 -8.72
CA ALA A 129 19.73 -0.46 -9.39
C ALA A 129 19.14 0.09 -10.70
N ARG A 130 18.50 -0.77 -11.50
CA ARG A 130 17.81 -0.35 -12.74
C ARG A 130 16.62 0.55 -12.47
N LEU A 131 15.84 0.29 -11.41
CA LEU A 131 14.73 1.18 -10.99
C LEU A 131 15.25 2.54 -10.55
N GLY A 132 16.40 2.60 -9.86
CA GLY A 132 17.08 3.84 -9.52
C GLY A 132 17.38 4.71 -10.74
N ASN A 133 17.88 4.11 -11.83
CA ASN A 133 18.11 4.80 -13.10
C ASN A 133 16.84 5.34 -13.76
N LEU A 134 15.67 4.80 -13.40
CA LEU A 134 14.35 5.29 -13.85
C LEU A 134 13.76 6.35 -12.91
N GLY A 135 14.51 6.80 -11.89
CA GLY A 135 14.10 7.84 -10.94
C GLY A 135 13.34 7.33 -9.73
N PHE A 136 13.39 6.04 -9.43
CA PHE A 136 12.87 5.50 -8.17
C PHE A 136 13.88 5.77 -7.04
N THR A 137 13.39 6.19 -5.89
CA THR A 137 14.15 6.14 -4.65
C THR A 137 13.95 4.77 -4.01
N CYS A 138 14.96 3.91 -4.10
CA CYS A 138 14.90 2.56 -3.57
C CYS A 138 15.79 2.43 -2.33
N ARG A 139 15.33 1.68 -1.30
CA ARG A 139 16.09 1.40 -0.09
C ARG A 139 15.86 -0.03 0.36
N PHE A 140 16.92 -0.69 0.82
CA PHE A 140 16.84 -1.93 1.57
C PHE A 140 16.76 -1.62 3.07
N ILE A 141 15.80 -2.22 3.75
CA ILE A 141 15.51 -1.98 5.18
C ILE A 141 15.74 -3.26 5.96
N PRO A 142 16.64 -3.28 6.95
CA PRO A 142 16.99 -4.49 7.71
C PRO A 142 15.84 -5.05 8.53
N ASN A 143 15.12 -4.20 9.27
CA ASN A 143 13.99 -4.62 10.09
C ASN A 143 12.71 -4.62 9.26
N GLU A 144 12.19 -5.82 9.00
CA GLU A 144 10.99 -6.04 8.19
C GLU A 144 9.72 -5.46 8.84
N GLN A 145 9.61 -5.56 10.16
CA GLN A 145 8.47 -4.98 10.87
C GLN A 145 8.50 -3.45 10.76
N THR A 146 9.66 -2.84 10.93
CA THR A 146 9.83 -1.40 10.72
C THR A 146 9.50 -1.01 9.27
N LEU A 147 9.94 -1.79 8.28
CA LEU A 147 9.62 -1.56 6.87
C LEU A 147 8.10 -1.50 6.61
N LEU A 148 7.38 -2.50 7.06
CA LEU A 148 5.94 -2.64 6.81
C LEU A 148 5.11 -1.63 7.62
N TRP A 149 5.39 -1.56 8.93
CA TRP A 149 4.65 -0.71 9.83
C TRP A 149 4.94 0.79 9.65
N SER A 150 6.12 1.20 9.19
CA SER A 150 6.39 2.62 8.90
C SER A 150 5.41 3.22 7.89
N LYS A 151 5.06 2.45 6.87
CA LYS A 151 4.02 2.86 5.91
C LYS A 151 2.64 2.82 6.54
N LEU A 152 2.32 1.78 7.30
CA LEU A 152 0.97 1.60 7.84
C LEU A 152 0.66 2.59 8.95
N CYS A 153 1.60 2.91 9.84
CA CYS A 153 1.44 3.92 10.90
C CYS A 153 1.18 5.34 10.37
N PHE A 154 1.63 5.63 9.15
CA PHE A 154 1.25 6.85 8.44
C PHE A 154 -0.09 6.67 7.70
N LEU A 155 -0.22 5.59 6.91
CA LEU A 155 -1.34 5.39 5.99
C LEU A 155 -2.67 5.18 6.73
N ALA A 156 -2.70 4.40 7.81
CA ALA A 156 -3.92 4.05 8.50
C ALA A 156 -4.57 5.28 9.16
N PRO A 157 -3.90 6.05 10.03
CA PRO A 157 -4.48 7.27 10.59
C PRO A 157 -4.93 8.27 9.52
N PHE A 158 -4.11 8.47 8.47
CA PHE A 158 -4.46 9.33 7.35
C PHE A 158 -5.73 8.88 6.64
N ALA A 159 -5.80 7.61 6.24
CA ALA A 159 -6.93 7.08 5.50
C ALA A 159 -8.21 7.03 6.35
N LEU A 160 -8.10 6.64 7.61
CA LEU A 160 -9.23 6.56 8.52
C LEU A 160 -9.78 7.95 8.86
N ALA A 161 -8.93 8.91 9.26
CA ALA A 161 -9.38 10.24 9.60
C ALA A 161 -10.02 10.96 8.41
N THR A 162 -9.40 10.92 7.21
CA THR A 162 -9.96 11.58 6.02
C THR A 162 -11.26 10.93 5.55
N SER A 163 -11.39 9.60 5.64
CA SER A 163 -12.61 8.89 5.22
C SER A 163 -13.75 9.08 6.24
N ALA A 164 -13.45 9.01 7.55
CA ALA A 164 -14.43 9.17 8.59
C ALA A 164 -14.96 10.60 8.67
N SER A 165 -14.10 11.63 8.55
CA SER A 165 -14.52 13.03 8.55
C SER A 165 -15.12 13.50 7.24
N GLY A 166 -14.57 13.03 6.11
CA GLY A 166 -14.79 13.61 4.77
C GLY A 166 -13.87 14.80 4.46
N MET A 167 -13.05 15.22 5.43
CA MET A 167 -12.12 16.36 5.35
C MET A 167 -10.84 15.99 4.60
N ASN A 168 -10.15 17.00 4.03
CA ASN A 168 -8.77 16.88 3.59
C ASN A 168 -7.79 17.09 4.75
N VAL A 169 -6.49 16.89 4.51
CA VAL A 169 -5.45 17.02 5.55
C VAL A 169 -5.47 18.38 6.21
N GLY A 170 -5.54 19.47 5.45
CA GLY A 170 -5.53 20.83 5.99
C GLY A 170 -6.72 21.10 6.90
N GLN A 171 -7.91 20.61 6.56
CA GLN A 171 -9.10 20.74 7.39
C GLN A 171 -8.99 19.93 8.70
N ILE A 172 -8.43 18.71 8.64
CA ILE A 172 -8.17 17.88 9.83
C ILE A 172 -7.18 18.58 10.77
N LEU A 173 -6.11 19.15 10.22
CA LEU A 173 -5.09 19.83 11.02
C LEU A 173 -5.57 21.16 11.60
N ALA A 174 -6.59 21.79 11.01
CA ALA A 174 -7.21 23.02 11.51
C ALA A 174 -8.32 22.78 12.54
N ASP A 175 -8.86 21.57 12.65
CA ASP A 175 -9.90 21.19 13.59
C ASP A 175 -9.29 20.47 14.80
N SER A 176 -9.38 21.05 15.99
CA SER A 176 -8.74 20.51 17.20
C SER A 176 -9.21 19.10 17.57
N ALA A 177 -10.49 18.78 17.36
CA ALA A 177 -11.05 17.47 17.69
C ALA A 177 -10.53 16.39 16.69
N TRP A 178 -10.46 16.72 15.40
CA TRP A 178 -9.92 15.80 14.40
C TRP A 178 -8.40 15.68 14.46
N GLN A 179 -7.69 16.75 14.81
CA GLN A 179 -6.25 16.72 15.07
C GLN A 179 -5.92 15.77 16.23
N GLN A 180 -6.72 15.83 17.31
CA GLN A 180 -6.58 14.92 18.46
C GLN A 180 -6.82 13.46 18.03
N LYS A 181 -7.90 13.17 17.28
CA LYS A 181 -8.18 11.82 16.77
C LYS A 181 -7.07 11.30 15.86
N LEU A 182 -6.54 12.15 14.98
CA LEU A 182 -5.40 11.78 14.12
C LEU A 182 -4.18 11.41 14.97
N SER A 183 -3.83 12.22 15.96
CA SER A 183 -2.68 12.00 16.84
C SER A 183 -2.85 10.74 17.70
N SER A 184 -4.05 10.49 18.23
CA SER A 184 -4.36 9.27 18.98
C SER A 184 -4.24 8.03 18.09
N ALA A 185 -4.82 8.05 16.88
CA ALA A 185 -4.72 6.92 15.94
C ALA A 185 -3.26 6.65 15.51
N ILE A 186 -2.42 7.68 15.38
CA ILE A 186 -0.98 7.51 15.12
C ILE A 186 -0.30 6.83 16.31
N ALA A 187 -0.58 7.28 17.53
CA ALA A 187 -0.02 6.70 18.76
C ALA A 187 -0.41 5.22 18.91
N GLU A 188 -1.69 4.90 18.71
CA GLU A 188 -2.21 3.51 18.72
C GLU A 188 -1.51 2.63 17.69
N ALA A 189 -1.41 3.11 16.44
CA ALA A 189 -0.74 2.37 15.36
C ALA A 189 0.73 2.11 15.66
N CYS A 190 1.46 3.12 16.18
CA CYS A 190 2.86 2.97 16.56
C CYS A 190 3.06 2.06 17.78
N ALA A 191 2.16 2.10 18.76
CA ALA A 191 2.21 1.20 19.92
C ALA A 191 2.08 -0.26 19.48
N VAL A 192 1.10 -0.57 18.62
CA VAL A 192 0.93 -1.92 18.05
C VAL A 192 2.14 -2.31 17.19
N ALA A 193 2.63 -1.41 16.36
CA ALA A 193 3.79 -1.67 15.52
C ALA A 193 5.03 -2.03 16.33
N ASN A 194 5.32 -1.27 17.40
CA ASN A 194 6.47 -1.49 18.27
C ASN A 194 6.32 -2.80 19.07
N ALA A 195 5.10 -3.12 19.53
CA ALA A 195 4.82 -4.43 20.13
C ALA A 195 4.99 -5.59 19.14
N SER A 196 4.88 -5.31 17.82
CA SER A 196 5.15 -6.29 16.75
C SER A 196 6.63 -6.37 16.35
N GLY A 197 7.53 -5.63 17.02
CA GLY A 197 8.97 -5.63 16.75
C GLY A 197 9.44 -4.54 15.75
N ALA A 198 8.59 -3.57 15.43
CA ALA A 198 9.02 -2.37 14.72
C ALA A 198 9.70 -1.38 15.67
N GLU A 199 10.43 -0.43 15.09
CA GLU A 199 11.09 0.66 15.81
C GLU A 199 10.60 2.00 15.23
N LEU A 200 9.46 2.50 15.74
CA LEU A 200 8.80 3.69 15.21
C LEU A 200 8.51 4.72 16.30
N ASP A 201 8.72 5.99 15.97
CA ASP A 201 8.38 7.13 16.79
C ASP A 201 7.11 7.81 16.27
N ALA A 202 6.07 7.84 17.09
CA ALA A 202 4.78 8.46 16.77
C ALA A 202 4.91 9.97 16.49
N ALA A 203 5.84 10.67 17.15
CA ALA A 203 6.07 12.09 16.91
C ALA A 203 6.64 12.35 15.52
N GLN A 204 7.58 11.50 15.07
CA GLN A 204 8.12 11.57 13.72
C GLN A 204 7.05 11.28 12.65
N ILE A 205 6.19 10.28 12.88
CA ILE A 205 5.06 10.00 11.97
C ILE A 205 4.09 11.19 11.95
N ARG A 206 3.78 11.77 13.11
CA ARG A 206 2.89 12.94 13.20
C ARG A 206 3.45 14.15 12.45
N ALA A 207 4.75 14.40 12.56
CA ALA A 207 5.41 15.52 11.89
C ALA A 207 5.34 15.44 10.35
N VAL A 208 5.18 14.23 9.76
CA VAL A 208 5.01 14.09 8.31
C VAL A 208 3.76 14.84 7.81
N PHE A 209 2.70 14.89 8.62
CA PHE A 209 1.44 15.54 8.24
C PHE A 209 1.59 17.06 8.10
N ASP A 210 2.48 17.69 8.84
CA ASP A 210 2.70 19.14 8.81
C ASP A 210 3.31 19.59 7.46
N GLY A 211 4.03 18.69 6.78
CA GLY A 211 4.59 18.92 5.44
C GLY A 211 3.69 18.47 4.28
N MET A 212 2.49 17.95 4.55
CA MET A 212 1.61 17.47 3.49
C MET A 212 0.85 18.60 2.80
N PRO A 213 0.59 18.49 1.48
CA PRO A 213 -0.31 19.44 0.81
C PRO A 213 -1.68 19.48 1.50
N PRO A 214 -2.18 20.66 1.91
CA PRO A 214 -3.44 20.76 2.67
C PRO A 214 -4.65 20.16 1.96
N ALA A 215 -4.70 20.23 0.64
CA ALA A 215 -5.79 19.67 -0.17
C ALA A 215 -5.72 18.13 -0.31
N MET A 216 -4.71 17.48 0.28
CA MET A 216 -4.48 16.04 0.09
C MET A 216 -5.62 15.21 0.69
N ARG A 217 -6.05 14.20 -0.08
CA ARG A 217 -7.07 13.23 0.27
C ARG A 217 -6.51 11.82 0.12
N SER A 218 -6.86 10.92 1.02
CA SER A 218 -6.44 9.54 0.92
C SER A 218 -7.11 8.80 -0.26
N SER A 219 -6.45 7.74 -0.74
CA SER A 219 -7.05 6.86 -1.76
C SER A 219 -8.35 6.24 -1.26
N MET A 220 -8.41 5.82 0.01
CA MET A 220 -9.60 5.23 0.61
C MET A 220 -10.76 6.24 0.68
N GLN A 221 -10.50 7.53 1.00
CA GLN A 221 -11.50 8.58 0.94
C GLN A 221 -12.02 8.80 -0.50
N LYS A 222 -11.13 8.77 -1.49
CA LYS A 222 -11.52 8.85 -2.92
C LYS A 222 -12.36 7.64 -3.34
N ASP A 223 -11.99 6.44 -2.87
CA ASP A 223 -12.75 5.20 -3.14
C ASP A 223 -14.12 5.24 -2.47
N LEU A 224 -14.20 5.69 -1.20
CA LEU A 224 -15.47 5.88 -0.49
C LEU A 224 -16.37 6.87 -1.24
N ALA A 225 -15.86 8.03 -1.64
CA ALA A 225 -16.65 9.03 -2.37
C ALA A 225 -17.19 8.50 -3.70
N ALA A 226 -16.45 7.62 -4.36
CA ALA A 226 -16.82 6.99 -5.63
C ALA A 226 -17.66 5.70 -5.48
N GLY A 227 -18.07 5.32 -4.26
CA GLY A 227 -18.82 4.09 -4.02
C GLY A 227 -18.04 2.80 -4.31
N ARG A 228 -16.70 2.85 -4.31
CA ARG A 228 -15.86 1.69 -4.57
C ARG A 228 -15.59 0.90 -3.29
N GLN A 229 -15.28 -0.39 -3.44
CA GLN A 229 -14.84 -1.23 -2.33
C GLN A 229 -13.60 -0.67 -1.66
N LEU A 230 -13.58 -0.64 -0.32
CA LEU A 230 -12.50 -0.08 0.48
C LEU A 230 -11.53 -1.16 0.96
N GLU A 231 -10.29 -0.77 1.18
CA GLU A 231 -9.27 -1.57 1.88
C GLU A 231 -9.31 -1.35 3.41
N LEU A 232 -10.51 -1.13 3.97
CA LEU A 232 -10.69 -0.74 5.37
C LEU A 232 -10.08 -1.75 6.34
N ASP A 233 -10.33 -3.05 6.11
CA ASP A 233 -9.76 -4.10 6.96
C ASP A 233 -8.24 -4.24 6.78
N ALA A 234 -7.73 -4.14 5.57
CA ALA A 234 -6.28 -4.21 5.33
C ALA A 234 -5.51 -3.04 5.96
N ILE A 235 -6.15 -1.87 6.08
CA ILE A 235 -5.53 -0.64 6.58
C ILE A 235 -5.71 -0.49 8.09
N GLY A 236 -6.92 -0.61 8.62
CA GLY A 236 -7.19 -0.45 10.04
C GLY A 236 -7.19 -1.76 10.83
N GLY A 237 -7.52 -2.87 10.18
CA GLY A 237 -7.65 -4.18 10.81
C GLY A 237 -6.39 -4.67 11.52
N PRO A 238 -5.17 -4.54 10.96
CA PRO A 238 -3.94 -4.94 11.65
C PRO A 238 -3.73 -4.23 12.98
N ILE A 239 -4.14 -2.95 13.09
CA ILE A 239 -4.03 -2.19 14.33
C ILE A 239 -5.02 -2.71 15.36
N VAL A 240 -6.27 -2.96 14.98
CA VAL A 240 -7.30 -3.49 15.88
C VAL A 240 -6.93 -4.90 16.38
N ARG A 241 -6.57 -5.80 15.47
CA ARG A 241 -6.11 -7.17 15.83
C ARG A 241 -4.84 -7.16 16.66
N GLY A 242 -3.93 -6.24 16.40
CA GLY A 242 -2.72 -6.05 17.20
C GLY A 242 -3.04 -5.50 18.59
N GLY A 243 -3.99 -4.56 18.70
CA GLY A 243 -4.51 -4.08 19.99
C GLY A 243 -5.03 -5.22 20.86
N GLU A 244 -5.88 -6.08 20.31
CA GLU A 244 -6.39 -7.27 20.98
C GLU A 244 -5.26 -8.24 21.40
N ARG A 245 -4.33 -8.49 20.47
CA ARG A 245 -3.22 -9.44 20.70
C ARG A 245 -2.25 -8.99 21.80
N TYR A 246 -1.96 -7.69 21.87
CA TYR A 246 -0.93 -7.13 22.76
C TYR A 246 -1.51 -6.40 23.98
N GLY A 247 -2.85 -6.36 24.13
CA GLY A 247 -3.51 -5.65 25.23
C GLY A 247 -3.35 -4.12 25.14
N ILE A 248 -3.29 -3.56 23.92
CA ILE A 248 -3.11 -2.14 23.67
C ILE A 248 -4.47 -1.52 23.35
N ASP A 249 -4.82 -0.40 23.99
CA ASP A 249 -6.03 0.35 23.65
C ASP A 249 -5.87 0.97 22.27
N VAL A 250 -6.81 0.65 21.37
CA VAL A 250 -6.89 1.14 19.99
C VAL A 250 -8.30 1.63 19.67
N SER A 251 -8.96 2.17 20.69
CA SER A 251 -10.36 2.62 20.63
C SER A 251 -10.57 3.68 19.55
N THR A 252 -9.64 4.63 19.37
CA THR A 252 -9.76 5.68 18.34
C THR A 252 -9.76 5.05 16.92
N THR A 253 -8.87 4.09 16.66
CA THR A 253 -8.82 3.38 15.37
C THR A 253 -10.11 2.60 15.14
N ALA A 254 -10.61 1.89 16.15
CA ALA A 254 -11.85 1.12 16.07
C ALA A 254 -13.06 2.02 15.78
N ASP A 255 -13.18 3.15 16.48
CA ASP A 255 -14.25 4.14 16.30
C ASP A 255 -14.24 4.75 14.89
N LEU A 256 -13.06 5.11 14.37
CA LEU A 256 -12.92 5.62 13.02
C LEU A 256 -13.35 4.57 11.97
N MET A 257 -12.98 3.30 12.17
CA MET A 257 -13.42 2.21 11.30
C MET A 257 -14.93 2.00 11.37
N ALA A 258 -15.53 2.07 12.55
CA ALA A 258 -16.98 1.96 12.75
C ALA A 258 -17.73 3.09 12.04
N ALA A 259 -17.25 4.33 12.17
CA ALA A 259 -17.82 5.48 11.48
C ALA A 259 -17.77 5.33 9.94
N ILE A 260 -16.70 4.75 9.39
CA ILE A 260 -16.59 4.48 7.94
C ILE A 260 -17.56 3.38 7.54
N ARG A 261 -17.67 2.27 8.31
CA ARG A 261 -18.63 1.18 8.04
C ARG A 261 -20.07 1.69 8.00
N SER A 262 -20.46 2.57 8.93
CA SER A 262 -21.78 3.20 8.94
C SER A 262 -22.05 3.99 7.65
N LYS A 263 -21.06 4.71 7.12
CA LYS A 263 -21.19 5.44 5.84
C LYS A 263 -21.32 4.51 4.62
N ILE A 264 -20.76 3.31 4.68
CA ILE A 264 -20.93 2.30 3.60
C ILE A 264 -22.33 1.71 3.65
N GLY A 265 -22.84 1.36 4.84
CA GLY A 265 -24.16 0.76 5.01
C GLY A 265 -25.34 1.71 4.78
N ALA A 266 -25.09 3.03 4.83
CA ALA A 266 -26.11 4.06 4.58
C ALA A 266 -26.30 4.43 3.10
N ARG A 267 -25.57 3.80 2.19
CA ARG A 267 -25.63 3.99 0.72
C ARG A 267 -26.37 2.84 0.06
#